data_0038f0a2e0353c77b81d587333f61b07
#
_entry.id   0038f0a2e0353c77b81d587333f61b07
#
_cell.length_a   1.000
_cell.length_b   1.000
_cell.length_c   1.000
_cell.angle_alpha   90.00
_cell.angle_beta   90.00
_cell.angle_gamma   90.00
#
_symmetry.space_group_name_H-M   'P 1'
#
loop_
_entity.id
_entity.type
_entity.pdbx_description
1 polymer ?
#
loop_
_entity_poly.entity_id
_entity_poly.type
_entity_poly.pdbx_seq_one_letter_code
_entity_poly.pdbx_strand_id
1 'polypeptide(L)'
;YDGNKNNKSNQTYAYLTRFLSQKGFYVISIQHELADDPLLAMEGNFMETRMPNWERGVANILFTIQEFKKLKPQLNWNDFILIGHSNGGDMTMLFATRYPQLINKAISMDHRRMIMPRTRNPRLYTLRGCDYDADSGVLPTEKEQEQFRMKVVKLDGITHSNMGENGTE
;
A
#
# COMPACT_ATOMS: atom_id res chain seq x y z
N TYR A 1 -0.85 -3.70 7.50
CA TYR A 1 -1.62 -4.95 7.63
C TYR A 1 -0.68 -6.11 7.92
N ASP A 2 -0.86 -6.81 9.01
CA ASP A 2 0.01 -7.89 9.48
C ASP A 2 -0.65 -9.28 9.53
N GLY A 3 -1.87 -9.40 9.02
CA GLY A 3 -2.62 -10.66 8.99
C GLY A 3 -3.21 -11.12 10.32
N ASN A 4 -3.17 -10.29 11.36
CA ASN A 4 -3.72 -10.63 12.66
C ASN A 4 -5.12 -10.05 12.83
N LYS A 5 -6.13 -10.90 12.94
CA LYS A 5 -7.55 -10.51 13.08
C LYS A 5 -7.87 -9.59 14.27
N ASN A 6 -7.06 -9.65 15.32
CA ASN A 6 -7.23 -8.81 16.51
C ASN A 6 -6.49 -7.49 16.41
N ASN A 7 -5.78 -7.27 15.31
CA ASN A 7 -4.93 -6.13 15.15
C ASN A 7 -5.73 -4.96 14.54
N LYS A 8 -5.72 -3.85 15.23
CA LYS A 8 -6.27 -2.59 14.72
C LYS A 8 -5.29 -2.00 13.70
N SER A 9 -5.05 -2.72 12.60
CA SER A 9 -4.05 -2.36 11.58
C SER A 9 -4.24 -0.97 11.00
N ASN A 10 -5.48 -0.46 11.02
CA ASN A 10 -5.80 0.92 10.67
C ASN A 10 -5.22 1.96 11.67
N GLN A 11 -4.75 1.53 12.84
CA GLN A 11 -4.16 2.41 13.88
C GLN A 11 -2.64 2.25 13.98
N THR A 12 -2.06 1.21 13.37
CA THR A 12 -0.62 0.87 13.44
C THR A 12 0.28 1.95 12.85
N TYR A 13 -0.25 2.85 12.03
CA TYR A 13 0.51 3.90 11.34
C TYR A 13 0.13 5.30 11.81
N ALA A 14 -0.17 5.46 13.10
CA ALA A 14 -0.60 6.74 13.65
C ALA A 14 0.45 7.86 13.48
N TYR A 15 1.74 7.53 13.52
CA TYR A 15 2.82 8.47 13.21
C TYR A 15 2.68 9.07 11.80
N LEU A 16 2.43 8.22 10.81
CA LEU A 16 2.29 8.62 9.40
C LEU A 16 1.00 9.43 9.18
N THR A 17 -0.12 8.97 9.74
CA THR A 17 -1.41 9.66 9.59
C THR A 17 -1.39 11.03 10.27
N ARG A 18 -0.78 11.15 11.45
CA ARG A 18 -0.56 12.44 12.13
C ARG A 18 0.32 13.37 11.30
N PHE A 19 1.45 12.89 10.83
CA PHE A 19 2.36 13.69 9.99
C PHE A 19 1.65 14.21 8.72
N LEU A 20 0.94 13.35 8.00
CA LEU A 20 0.22 13.74 6.79
C LEU A 20 -0.91 14.74 7.10
N SER A 21 -1.64 14.54 8.18
CA SER A 21 -2.69 15.47 8.62
C SER A 21 -2.11 16.86 8.95
N GLN A 22 -0.94 16.93 9.62
CA GLN A 22 -0.24 18.18 9.89
C GLN A 22 0.23 18.89 8.60
N LYS A 23 0.42 18.15 7.50
CA LYS A 23 0.72 18.68 6.18
C LYS A 23 -0.51 19.07 5.37
N GLY A 24 -1.69 19.03 5.98
CA GLY A 24 -2.94 19.45 5.34
C GLY A 24 -3.66 18.35 4.54
N PHE A 25 -3.22 17.09 4.63
CA PHE A 25 -3.93 15.99 3.99
C PHE A 25 -5.13 15.55 4.81
N TYR A 26 -6.23 15.24 4.14
CA TYR A 26 -7.32 14.49 4.71
C TYR A 26 -6.95 13.00 4.64
N VAL A 27 -6.77 12.36 5.79
CA VAL A 27 -6.26 10.98 5.85
C VAL A 27 -7.38 10.02 6.21
N ILE A 28 -7.49 8.94 5.42
CA ILE A 28 -8.42 7.83 5.67
C ILE A 28 -7.59 6.57 5.89
N SER A 29 -7.75 5.94 7.03
CA SER A 29 -7.08 4.68 7.34
C SER A 29 -8.09 3.55 7.31
N ILE A 30 -7.86 2.56 6.42
CA ILE A 30 -8.79 1.47 6.14
C ILE A 30 -8.46 0.26 7.00
N GLN A 31 -9.45 -0.28 7.71
CA GLN A 31 -9.39 -1.62 8.28
C GLN A 31 -9.83 -2.62 7.22
N HIS A 32 -8.87 -3.36 6.66
CA HIS A 32 -9.13 -4.29 5.55
C HIS A 32 -9.75 -5.61 6.00
N GLU A 33 -9.55 -6.01 7.24
CA GLU A 33 -10.00 -7.29 7.76
C GLU A 33 -10.89 -7.14 9.00
N LEU A 34 -11.93 -7.92 9.03
CA LEU A 34 -12.84 -8.11 10.16
C LEU A 34 -12.54 -9.46 10.83
N ALA A 35 -13.10 -9.66 12.03
CA ALA A 35 -12.86 -10.87 12.82
C ALA A 35 -13.27 -12.17 12.09
N ASP A 36 -14.30 -12.10 11.25
CA ASP A 36 -14.85 -13.25 10.53
C ASP A 36 -14.23 -13.48 9.14
N ASP A 37 -13.35 -12.59 8.70
CA ASP A 37 -12.67 -12.76 7.42
C ASP A 37 -11.69 -13.96 7.44
N PRO A 38 -11.45 -14.64 6.30
CA PRO A 38 -10.42 -15.65 6.20
C PRO A 38 -9.04 -15.12 6.57
N LEU A 39 -8.24 -15.93 7.25
CA LEU A 39 -6.84 -15.57 7.55
C LEU A 39 -6.03 -15.44 6.27
N LEU A 40 -5.02 -14.58 6.32
CA LEU A 40 -4.04 -14.46 5.24
C LEU A 40 -3.31 -15.79 5.06
N ALA A 41 -3.24 -16.29 3.83
CA ALA A 41 -2.48 -17.50 3.52
C ALA A 41 -0.99 -17.29 3.80
N MET A 42 -0.41 -18.24 4.53
CA MET A 42 1.01 -18.22 4.92
C MET A 42 1.84 -19.27 4.18
N GLU A 43 1.21 -20.10 3.35
CA GLU A 43 1.82 -21.20 2.60
C GLU A 43 1.29 -21.25 1.15
N GLY A 44 1.97 -22.02 0.31
CA GLY A 44 1.61 -22.23 -1.08
C GLY A 44 2.12 -21.14 -2.03
N ASN A 45 1.60 -21.15 -3.25
CA ASN A 45 1.87 -20.09 -4.23
C ASN A 45 1.11 -18.82 -3.82
N PHE A 46 1.82 -17.83 -3.27
CA PHE A 46 1.20 -16.63 -2.75
C PHE A 46 0.45 -15.81 -3.81
N MET A 47 0.84 -15.88 -5.08
CA MET A 47 0.07 -15.21 -6.15
C MET A 47 -1.32 -15.81 -6.34
N GLU A 48 -1.50 -17.08 -5.99
CA GLU A 48 -2.79 -17.76 -6.04
C GLU A 48 -3.52 -17.67 -4.69
N THR A 49 -2.83 -18.04 -3.61
CA THR A 49 -3.45 -18.19 -2.30
C THR A 49 -3.80 -16.86 -1.62
N ARG A 50 -3.08 -15.77 -1.94
CA ARG A 50 -3.36 -14.42 -1.42
C ARG A 50 -4.21 -13.55 -2.36
N MET A 51 -4.37 -13.94 -3.61
CA MET A 51 -5.14 -13.14 -4.57
C MET A 51 -6.54 -12.80 -4.06
N PRO A 52 -7.32 -13.72 -3.48
CA PRO A 52 -8.65 -13.38 -2.93
C PRO A 52 -8.59 -12.31 -1.83
N ASN A 53 -7.55 -12.30 -0.99
CA ASN A 53 -7.34 -11.29 0.03
C ASN A 53 -7.00 -9.93 -0.61
N TRP A 54 -6.10 -9.91 -1.60
CA TRP A 54 -5.74 -8.69 -2.31
C TRP A 54 -6.91 -8.10 -3.10
N GLU A 55 -7.73 -8.94 -3.73
CA GLU A 55 -8.96 -8.52 -4.43
C GLU A 55 -9.95 -7.86 -3.48
N ARG A 56 -10.17 -8.45 -2.30
CA ARG A 56 -10.99 -7.85 -1.26
C ARG A 56 -10.42 -6.50 -0.81
N GLY A 57 -9.10 -6.41 -0.64
CA GLY A 57 -8.42 -5.16 -0.32
C GLY A 57 -8.64 -4.07 -1.37
N VAL A 58 -8.54 -4.44 -2.65
CA VAL A 58 -8.84 -3.55 -3.78
C VAL A 58 -10.31 -3.09 -3.76
N ALA A 59 -11.24 -4.00 -3.49
CA ALA A 59 -12.67 -3.66 -3.38
C ALA A 59 -12.94 -2.69 -2.21
N ASN A 60 -12.31 -2.90 -1.06
CA ASN A 60 -12.41 -2.02 0.10
C ASN A 60 -11.87 -0.60 -0.20
N ILE A 61 -10.75 -0.51 -0.92
CA ILE A 61 -10.18 0.78 -1.35
C ILE A 61 -11.15 1.49 -2.30
N LEU A 62 -11.66 0.77 -3.31
CA LEU A 62 -12.59 1.33 -4.28
C LEU A 62 -13.87 1.84 -3.62
N PHE A 63 -14.48 1.04 -2.75
CA PHE A 63 -15.64 1.42 -1.96
C PHE A 63 -15.38 2.67 -1.12
N THR A 64 -14.24 2.71 -0.43
CA THR A 64 -13.85 3.86 0.39
C THR A 64 -13.75 5.14 -0.45
N ILE A 65 -13.11 5.08 -1.61
CA ILE A 65 -13.00 6.23 -2.51
C ILE A 65 -14.39 6.70 -2.95
N GLN A 66 -15.26 5.77 -3.35
CA GLN A 66 -16.60 6.09 -3.84
C GLN A 66 -17.47 6.74 -2.76
N GLU A 67 -17.46 6.21 -1.54
CA GLU A 67 -18.26 6.74 -0.43
C GLU A 67 -17.72 8.08 0.05
N PHE A 68 -16.39 8.23 0.20
CA PHE A 68 -15.82 9.51 0.63
C PHE A 68 -15.94 10.62 -0.42
N LYS A 69 -15.97 10.30 -1.72
CA LYS A 69 -16.31 11.28 -2.75
C LYS A 69 -17.70 11.89 -2.57
N LYS A 70 -18.66 11.09 -2.11
CA LYS A 70 -20.02 11.57 -1.78
C LYS A 70 -20.04 12.38 -0.49
N LEU A 71 -19.33 11.91 0.55
CA LEU A 71 -19.31 12.54 1.87
C LEU A 71 -18.49 13.83 1.93
N LYS A 72 -17.44 13.93 1.12
CA LYS A 72 -16.45 15.02 1.11
C LYS A 72 -16.14 15.48 -0.31
N PRO A 73 -17.15 15.93 -1.08
CA PRO A 73 -16.95 16.33 -2.49
C PRO A 73 -16.01 17.52 -2.65
N GLN A 74 -15.81 18.31 -1.60
CA GLN A 74 -14.92 19.47 -1.60
C GLN A 74 -13.42 19.15 -1.57
N LEU A 75 -13.03 17.88 -1.31
CA LEU A 75 -11.64 17.49 -1.32
C LEU A 75 -11.09 17.43 -2.76
N ASN A 76 -9.78 17.68 -2.89
CA ASN A 76 -9.11 17.55 -4.20
C ASN A 76 -8.87 16.07 -4.54
N TRP A 77 -9.85 15.44 -5.15
CA TRP A 77 -9.79 14.05 -5.56
C TRP A 77 -8.83 13.76 -6.73
N ASN A 78 -8.33 14.79 -7.41
CA ASN A 78 -7.31 14.62 -8.44
C ASN A 78 -5.90 14.43 -7.87
N ASP A 79 -5.68 14.73 -6.60
CA ASP A 79 -4.41 14.49 -5.90
C ASP A 79 -4.53 13.39 -4.84
N PHE A 80 -5.24 12.33 -5.17
CA PHE A 80 -5.42 11.20 -4.28
C PHE A 80 -4.16 10.32 -4.23
N ILE A 81 -3.67 10.07 -3.01
CA ILE A 81 -2.47 9.27 -2.73
C ILE A 81 -2.89 8.01 -1.98
N LEU A 82 -2.47 6.85 -2.48
CA LEU A 82 -2.66 5.57 -1.80
C LEU A 82 -1.35 5.11 -1.20
N ILE A 83 -1.36 4.74 0.08
CA ILE A 83 -0.18 4.26 0.82
C ILE A 83 -0.53 2.92 1.47
N GLY A 84 0.34 1.92 1.32
CA GLY A 84 0.15 0.62 1.95
C GLY A 84 1.47 -0.03 2.35
N HIS A 85 1.48 -0.70 3.51
CA HIS A 85 2.61 -1.45 4.01
C HIS A 85 2.40 -2.95 3.86
N SER A 86 3.49 -3.69 3.56
CA SER A 86 3.47 -5.15 3.52
C SER A 86 2.38 -5.69 2.57
N ASN A 87 1.49 -6.54 3.05
CA ASN A 87 0.31 -7.01 2.31
C ASN A 87 -0.59 -5.87 1.82
N GLY A 88 -0.72 -4.78 2.59
CA GLY A 88 -1.39 -3.55 2.15
C GLY A 88 -0.65 -2.85 1.00
N GLY A 89 0.67 -2.98 0.94
CA GLY A 89 1.48 -2.53 -0.19
C GLY A 89 1.23 -3.36 -1.46
N ASP A 90 1.06 -4.68 -1.33
CA ASP A 90 0.64 -5.55 -2.44
C ASP A 90 -0.76 -5.14 -2.96
N MET A 91 -1.73 -4.87 -2.07
CA MET A 91 -3.05 -4.34 -2.42
C MET A 91 -2.96 -2.98 -3.13
N THR A 92 -2.06 -2.11 -2.66
CA THR A 92 -1.81 -0.79 -3.25
C THR A 92 -1.30 -0.90 -4.70
N MET A 93 -0.37 -1.81 -4.97
CA MET A 93 0.15 -2.03 -6.33
C MET A 93 -0.89 -2.70 -7.24
N LEU A 94 -1.69 -3.64 -6.72
CA LEU A 94 -2.80 -4.21 -7.47
C LEU A 94 -3.87 -3.16 -7.80
N PHE A 95 -4.19 -2.27 -6.85
CA PHE A 95 -5.12 -1.16 -7.10
C PHE A 95 -4.58 -0.21 -8.17
N ALA A 96 -3.30 0.16 -8.09
CA ALA A 96 -2.65 1.02 -9.07
C ALA A 96 -2.63 0.40 -10.48
N THR A 97 -2.60 -0.92 -10.57
CA THR A 97 -2.70 -1.66 -11.85
C THR A 97 -4.11 -1.60 -12.43
N ARG A 98 -5.14 -1.78 -11.59
CA ARG A 98 -6.53 -1.91 -12.05
C ARG A 98 -7.27 -0.59 -12.21
N TYR A 99 -6.96 0.38 -11.36
CA TYR A 99 -7.64 1.68 -11.29
C TYR A 99 -6.66 2.86 -11.32
N PRO A 100 -5.72 2.89 -12.29
CA PRO A 100 -4.67 3.92 -12.34
C PRO A 100 -5.25 5.33 -12.41
N GLN A 101 -6.42 5.49 -13.02
CA GLN A 101 -7.10 6.78 -13.20
C GLN A 101 -7.73 7.34 -11.91
N LEU A 102 -7.84 6.54 -10.84
CA LEU A 102 -8.46 6.97 -9.59
C LEU A 102 -7.46 7.54 -8.58
N ILE A 103 -6.16 7.39 -8.83
CA ILE A 103 -5.10 7.81 -7.91
C ILE A 103 -4.03 8.59 -8.66
N ASN A 104 -3.43 9.58 -8.00
CA ASN A 104 -2.30 10.34 -8.52
C ASN A 104 -0.96 9.66 -8.17
N LYS A 105 -0.86 9.14 -6.95
CA LYS A 105 0.36 8.48 -6.47
C LYS A 105 0.00 7.19 -5.73
N ALA A 106 0.84 6.17 -5.88
CA ALA A 106 0.84 4.98 -5.04
C ALA A 106 2.21 4.80 -4.39
N ILE A 107 2.20 4.63 -3.09
CA ILE A 107 3.40 4.44 -2.27
C ILE A 107 3.27 3.12 -1.54
N SER A 108 4.15 2.17 -1.81
CA SER A 108 4.24 0.98 -0.98
C SER A 108 5.38 1.10 0.03
N MET A 109 5.14 0.55 1.20
CA MET A 109 6.14 0.36 2.22
C MET A 109 6.40 -1.15 2.30
N ASP A 110 7.51 -1.56 1.71
CA ASP A 110 8.06 -2.91 1.76
C ASP A 110 7.12 -4.05 1.31
N HIS A 111 6.33 -3.81 0.23
CA HIS A 111 5.58 -4.88 -0.42
C HIS A 111 6.53 -5.86 -1.12
N ARG A 112 6.11 -7.12 -1.31
CA ARG A 112 7.06 -8.14 -1.75
C ARG A 112 6.58 -8.99 -2.93
N ARG A 113 5.29 -9.02 -3.25
CA ARG A 113 4.73 -10.02 -4.17
C ARG A 113 4.01 -9.45 -5.37
N MET A 114 3.26 -8.37 -5.18
CA MET A 114 2.53 -7.76 -6.29
C MET A 114 3.47 -6.94 -7.17
N ILE A 115 3.46 -7.24 -8.45
CA ILE A 115 4.29 -6.50 -9.42
C ILE A 115 3.93 -5.00 -9.37
N MET A 116 4.95 -4.17 -9.22
CA MET A 116 4.83 -2.73 -9.34
C MET A 116 4.57 -2.37 -10.81
N PRO A 117 3.42 -1.79 -11.20
CA PRO A 117 3.10 -1.60 -12.62
C PRO A 117 4.07 -0.64 -13.32
N ARG A 118 4.49 -0.99 -14.55
CA ARG A 118 5.43 -0.19 -15.36
C ARG A 118 4.67 0.92 -16.08
N THR A 119 4.37 2.00 -15.34
CA THR A 119 3.57 3.13 -15.81
C THR A 119 4.10 4.47 -15.31
N ARG A 120 3.80 5.55 -16.03
CA ARG A 120 4.09 6.92 -15.59
C ARG A 120 2.96 7.54 -14.77
N ASN A 121 1.76 6.99 -14.86
CA ASN A 121 0.57 7.44 -14.13
C ASN A 121 -0.24 6.24 -13.65
N PRO A 122 -0.51 6.16 -12.35
CA PRO A 122 -0.07 7.05 -11.27
C PRO A 122 1.45 7.05 -11.07
N ARG A 123 1.98 8.02 -10.36
CA ARG A 123 3.39 8.00 -9.92
C ARG A 123 3.58 6.94 -8.84
N LEU A 124 4.62 6.12 -9.00
CA LEU A 124 4.84 4.96 -8.14
C LEU A 124 6.13 5.08 -7.35
N TYR A 125 6.03 4.79 -6.06
CA TYR A 125 7.13 4.80 -5.12
C TYR A 125 7.10 3.54 -4.28
N THR A 126 8.26 3.02 -3.90
CA THR A 126 8.37 2.00 -2.86
C THR A 126 9.52 2.33 -1.91
N LEU A 127 9.22 2.28 -0.61
CA LEU A 127 10.22 2.32 0.46
C LEU A 127 10.57 0.87 0.80
N ARG A 128 11.87 0.56 0.88
CA ARG A 128 12.35 -0.80 1.12
C ARG A 128 13.05 -0.90 2.47
N GLY A 129 12.65 -1.86 3.27
CA GLY A 129 13.39 -2.30 4.45
C GLY A 129 14.70 -2.99 4.08
N CYS A 130 15.53 -3.22 5.08
CA CYS A 130 16.86 -3.82 4.90
C CYS A 130 16.89 -5.34 5.12
N ASP A 131 15.79 -5.96 5.55
CA ASP A 131 15.71 -7.33 6.03
C ASP A 131 15.01 -8.31 5.07
N TYR A 132 14.23 -7.82 4.10
CA TYR A 132 13.53 -8.68 3.14
C TYR A 132 13.65 -8.17 1.71
N ASP A 133 13.98 -9.08 0.80
CA ASP A 133 13.90 -8.80 -0.63
C ASP A 133 12.47 -8.99 -1.16
N ALA A 134 12.15 -8.27 -2.21
CA ALA A 134 10.94 -8.53 -2.99
C ALA A 134 11.16 -9.74 -3.91
N ASP A 135 10.08 -10.42 -4.25
CA ASP A 135 10.12 -11.53 -5.20
C ASP A 135 10.63 -11.02 -6.58
N SER A 136 11.23 -11.92 -7.35
CA SER A 136 11.81 -11.58 -8.66
C SER A 136 10.78 -10.90 -9.57
N GLY A 137 11.18 -9.81 -10.22
CA GLY A 137 10.33 -9.05 -11.14
C GLY A 137 9.32 -8.10 -10.50
N VAL A 138 9.16 -8.13 -9.18
CA VAL A 138 8.24 -7.23 -8.46
C VAL A 138 8.69 -5.77 -8.58
N LEU A 139 9.95 -5.50 -8.28
CA LEU A 139 10.50 -4.16 -8.37
C LEU A 139 10.99 -3.81 -9.76
N PRO A 140 10.93 -2.52 -10.15
CA PRO A 140 11.47 -2.07 -11.42
C PRO A 140 13.01 -2.10 -11.40
N THR A 141 13.61 -2.43 -12.55
CA THR A 141 15.03 -2.21 -12.81
C THR A 141 15.35 -0.71 -12.81
N GLU A 142 16.63 -0.32 -12.71
CA GLU A 142 17.05 1.09 -12.79
C GLU A 142 16.57 1.75 -14.09
N LYS A 143 16.71 1.05 -15.22
CA LYS A 143 16.24 1.52 -16.53
C LYS A 143 14.72 1.76 -16.54
N GLU A 144 13.94 0.87 -15.92
CA GLU A 144 12.49 1.03 -15.81
C GLU A 144 12.11 2.18 -14.87
N GLN A 145 12.87 2.38 -13.77
CA GLN A 145 12.67 3.52 -12.88
C GLN A 145 12.82 4.85 -13.63
N GLU A 146 13.84 4.99 -14.45
CA GLU A 146 14.04 6.17 -15.31
C GLU A 146 12.93 6.31 -16.36
N GLN A 147 12.65 5.22 -17.10
CA GLN A 147 11.65 5.21 -18.17
C GLN A 147 10.25 5.59 -17.66
N PHE A 148 9.84 5.06 -16.53
CA PHE A 148 8.50 5.23 -15.96
C PHE A 148 8.44 6.26 -14.83
N ARG A 149 9.57 6.91 -14.48
CA ARG A 149 9.67 7.88 -13.38
C ARG A 149 9.20 7.29 -12.03
N MET A 150 9.55 6.04 -11.81
CA MET A 150 9.31 5.32 -10.56
C MET A 150 10.49 5.50 -9.61
N LYS A 151 10.27 5.28 -8.31
CA LYS A 151 11.37 5.33 -7.33
C LYS A 151 11.32 4.14 -6.38
N VAL A 152 12.47 3.50 -6.25
CA VAL A 152 12.76 2.52 -5.20
C VAL A 152 13.73 3.19 -4.22
N VAL A 153 13.29 3.37 -2.98
CA VAL A 153 14.08 4.03 -1.92
C VAL A 153 14.42 2.98 -0.87
N LYS A 154 15.68 2.66 -0.71
CA LYS A 154 16.18 1.81 0.38
C LYS A 154 16.33 2.64 1.65
N LEU A 155 15.91 2.09 2.76
CA LEU A 155 15.99 2.70 4.08
C LEU A 155 17.01 1.92 4.91
N ASP A 156 18.19 2.49 5.08
CA ASP A 156 19.27 1.85 5.82
C ASP A 156 18.89 1.71 7.31
N GLY A 157 19.07 0.51 7.85
CA GLY A 157 18.79 0.22 9.26
C GLY A 157 17.29 0.09 9.61
N ILE A 158 16.38 0.29 8.66
CA ILE A 158 14.94 0.13 8.87
C ILE A 158 14.51 -1.25 8.37
N THR A 159 14.00 -2.07 9.28
CA THR A 159 13.43 -3.38 8.95
C THR A 159 11.98 -3.27 8.52
N HIS A 160 11.45 -4.34 7.93
CA HIS A 160 10.04 -4.46 7.57
C HIS A 160 9.10 -4.09 8.73
N SER A 161 9.35 -4.68 9.90
CA SER A 161 8.52 -4.45 11.09
C SER A 161 8.68 -3.04 11.69
N ASN A 162 9.83 -2.38 11.49
CA ASN A 162 10.06 -1.02 11.97
C ASN A 162 9.27 0.05 11.19
N MET A 163 8.68 -0.29 10.06
CA MET A 163 7.81 0.63 9.32
C MET A 163 6.43 0.80 9.95
N GLY A 164 6.08 0.04 10.99
CA GLY A 164 4.91 0.24 11.83
C GLY A 164 5.17 1.17 13.01
N GLU A 165 4.18 1.36 13.89
CA GLU A 165 4.25 2.28 15.04
C GLU A 165 5.26 1.87 16.12
N ASN A 166 5.70 0.61 16.11
CA ASN A 166 6.72 0.09 17.02
C ASN A 166 8.15 0.23 16.44
N GLY A 167 8.30 0.97 15.36
CA GLY A 167 9.60 1.31 14.80
C GLY A 167 10.38 2.24 15.74
N THR A 168 11.71 2.18 15.65
CA THR A 168 12.59 3.17 16.32
C THR A 168 12.34 4.55 15.72
N GLU A 169 12.20 5.55 16.60
CA GLU A 169 12.19 6.97 16.22
C GLU A 169 13.48 7.39 15.51
#